data_fc15badd736ad8c6d0cf41b6d36cbc01
#
_entry.id   fc15badd736ad8c6d0cf41b6d36cbc01
#
_cell.length_a   1.000
_cell.length_b   1.000
_cell.length_c   1.000
_cell.angle_alpha   90.00
_cell.angle_beta   90.00
_cell.angle_gamma   90.00
#
_symmetry.space_group_name_H-M   'P 1'
#
loop_
_entity.id
_entity.type
_entity.pdbx_description
1 polymer ?
#
loop_
_entity_poly.entity_id
_entity_poly.type
_entity_poly.pdbx_seq_one_letter_code
_entity_poly.pdbx_strand_id
1 'polypeptide(L)'
;MPYEPDKDKVIKEWKCAETGLIVSINQYADGEPKVQIGPRILKKKDGSDRAPTRAGRLTIEDVLWFYDIIDEVKDELSRRAGPM
;
A
#
# COMPACT_ATOMS: atom_id res chain seq x y z
N MET A 1 0.03 2.70 23.95
CA MET A 1 0.14 1.24 23.97
C MET A 1 1.21 0.79 22.98
N PRO A 2 1.95 -0.27 23.30
CA PRO A 2 2.93 -0.75 22.34
C PRO A 2 2.27 -1.27 21.07
N TYR A 3 2.91 -1.02 19.94
CA TYR A 3 2.45 -1.53 18.66
C TYR A 3 2.71 -3.03 18.58
N GLU A 4 1.69 -3.78 18.21
CA GLU A 4 1.80 -5.23 18.05
C GLU A 4 1.63 -5.57 16.55
N PRO A 5 2.71 -5.96 15.85
CA PRO A 5 2.64 -6.21 14.41
C PRO A 5 1.64 -7.28 13.99
N ASP A 6 1.39 -8.27 14.82
CA ASP A 6 0.44 -9.34 14.51
C ASP A 6 -1.02 -8.88 14.54
N LYS A 7 -1.30 -7.70 15.07
CA LYS A 7 -2.63 -7.08 15.03
C LYS A 7 -2.83 -6.19 13.80
N ASP A 8 -1.75 -5.91 13.07
CA ASP A 8 -1.82 -5.10 11.85
C ASP A 8 -2.11 -6.02 10.67
N LYS A 9 -3.23 -5.80 10.02
CA LYS A 9 -3.68 -6.65 8.90
C LYS A 9 -3.68 -5.86 7.61
N VAL A 10 -3.14 -6.46 6.56
CA VAL A 10 -3.25 -5.94 5.20
C VAL A 10 -4.55 -6.49 4.61
N ILE A 11 -5.51 -5.60 4.37
CA ILE A 11 -6.81 -5.98 3.83
C ILE A 11 -6.71 -6.19 2.33
N LYS A 12 -6.05 -5.25 1.64
CA LYS A 12 -5.84 -5.32 0.20
C LYS A 12 -4.57 -4.56 -0.17
N GLU A 13 -3.91 -4.99 -1.22
CA GLU A 13 -2.63 -4.44 -1.64
C GLU A 13 -2.60 -4.29 -3.16
N TRP A 14 -2.00 -3.20 -3.62
CA TRP A 14 -1.73 -2.94 -5.04
C TRP A 14 -0.23 -2.70 -5.19
N LYS A 15 0.36 -3.23 -6.24
CA LYS A 15 1.78 -3.07 -6.50
C LYS A 15 2.02 -2.56 -7.91
N CYS A 16 2.80 -1.51 -8.04
CA CYS A 16 3.23 -1.02 -9.34
C CYS A 16 4.41 -1.85 -9.85
N ALA A 17 4.22 -2.56 -10.95
CA ALA A 17 5.25 -3.43 -11.50
C ALA A 17 6.47 -2.64 -11.98
N GLU A 18 6.27 -1.40 -12.44
CA GLU A 18 7.35 -0.60 -13.01
C GLU A 18 8.21 0.07 -11.96
N THR A 19 7.61 0.58 -10.88
CA THR A 19 8.34 1.36 -9.89
C THR A 19 8.50 0.62 -8.56
N GLY A 20 7.80 -0.51 -8.38
CA GLY A 20 7.86 -1.27 -7.15
C GLY A 20 7.08 -0.66 -5.99
N LEU A 21 6.37 0.44 -6.21
CA LEU A 21 5.59 1.07 -5.17
C LEU A 21 4.41 0.20 -4.78
N ILE A 22 4.17 0.09 -3.48
CA ILE A 22 3.05 -0.67 -2.94
C ILE A 22 2.10 0.31 -2.25
N VAL A 23 0.80 0.17 -2.54
CA VAL A 23 -0.25 0.87 -1.83
C VAL A 23 -1.13 -0.20 -1.19
N SER A 24 -1.45 -0.03 0.08
CA SER A 24 -2.25 -1.05 0.77
C SER A 24 -3.27 -0.39 1.69
N ILE A 25 -4.32 -1.15 2.00
CA ILE A 25 -5.28 -0.78 3.04
C ILE A 25 -4.98 -1.68 4.22
N ASN A 26 -4.64 -1.06 5.34
CA ASN A 26 -4.26 -1.76 6.56
C ASN A 26 -5.24 -1.42 7.67
N GLN A 27 -5.46 -2.38 8.57
CA GLN A 27 -6.27 -2.17 9.76
C GLN A 27 -5.54 -2.75 10.96
N TYR A 28 -5.32 -1.93 11.97
CA TYR A 28 -4.69 -2.36 13.21
C TYR A 28 -5.79 -2.73 14.21
N ALA A 29 -5.82 -4.00 14.62
CA ALA A 29 -6.84 -4.54 15.55
C ALA A 29 -8.25 -4.18 15.08
N ASP A 30 -9.04 -3.53 15.92
CA ASP A 30 -10.41 -3.09 15.59
C ASP A 30 -10.47 -1.62 15.21
N GLY A 31 -9.32 -1.02 14.89
CA GLY A 31 -9.24 0.39 14.53
C GLY A 31 -9.76 0.66 13.13
N GLU A 32 -9.67 1.92 12.73
CA GLU A 32 -10.14 2.38 11.43
C GLU A 32 -9.20 1.90 10.33
N PRO A 33 -9.73 1.37 9.21
CA PRO A 33 -8.89 1.04 8.05
C PRO A 33 -8.26 2.30 7.47
N LYS A 34 -6.98 2.21 7.11
CA LYS A 34 -6.22 3.35 6.57
C LYS A 34 -5.41 2.91 5.37
N VAL A 35 -5.14 3.86 4.47
CA VAL A 35 -4.30 3.62 3.30
C VAL A 35 -2.84 3.88 3.66
N GLN A 36 -1.98 2.96 3.29
CA GLN A 36 -0.54 3.11 3.43
C GLN A 36 0.11 3.18 2.05
N ILE A 37 0.96 4.16 1.83
CA ILE A 37 1.71 4.30 0.60
C ILE A 37 3.16 3.93 0.89
N GLY A 38 3.64 2.87 0.23
CA GLY A 38 4.92 2.26 0.49
C GLY A 38 4.75 0.93 1.21
N PRO A 39 5.81 0.19 1.39
CA PRO A 39 7.17 0.46 0.95
C PRO A 39 7.32 0.31 -0.57
N ARG A 40 8.54 0.56 -1.05
CA ARG A 40 8.91 0.35 -2.44
C ARG A 40 9.85 -0.85 -2.51
N ILE A 41 9.53 -1.81 -3.35
CA ILE A 41 10.35 -3.00 -3.54
C ILE A 41 10.80 -3.05 -4.99
N LEU A 42 12.10 -2.82 -5.20
CA LEU A 42 12.70 -2.86 -6.52
C LEU A 42 13.30 -4.23 -6.77
N LYS A 43 13.43 -4.59 -8.04
CA LYS A 43 14.07 -5.86 -8.43
C LYS A 43 15.56 -5.65 -8.66
N LYS A 44 16.34 -6.65 -8.28
CA LYS A 44 17.77 -6.70 -8.60
C LYS A 44 17.95 -7.13 -10.04
N LYS A 45 19.20 -7.02 -10.54
CA LYS A 45 19.53 -7.42 -11.90
C LYS A 45 19.25 -8.90 -12.18
N ASP A 46 19.31 -9.74 -11.16
CA ASP A 46 19.05 -11.19 -11.28
C ASP A 46 17.56 -11.53 -11.18
N GLY A 47 16.69 -10.54 -11.06
CA GLY A 47 15.26 -10.74 -10.97
C GLY A 47 14.70 -10.91 -9.56
N SER A 48 15.57 -11.03 -8.55
CA SER A 48 15.10 -11.13 -7.16
C SER A 48 14.74 -9.76 -6.60
N ASP A 49 13.91 -9.76 -5.56
CA ASP A 49 13.48 -8.53 -4.92
C ASP A 49 14.57 -7.96 -4.02
N ARG A 50 14.73 -6.64 -4.02
CA ARG A 50 15.56 -5.96 -3.05
C ARG A 50 14.81 -5.83 -1.74
N ALA A 51 15.55 -5.52 -0.67
CA ALA A 51 14.93 -5.21 0.61
C ALA A 51 13.98 -4.03 0.45
N PRO A 52 12.83 -4.04 1.17
CA PRO A 52 11.88 -2.93 1.08
C PRO A 52 12.54 -1.61 1.52
N THR A 53 12.24 -0.55 0.79
CA THR A 53 12.70 0.80 1.12
C THR A 53 11.51 1.72 1.28
N ARG A 54 11.73 2.90 1.86
CA ARG A 54 10.68 3.90 1.96
C ARG A 54 10.28 4.35 0.56
N ALA A 55 8.99 4.65 0.40
CA ALA A 55 8.48 5.15 -0.89
C ALA A 55 9.18 6.45 -1.29
N GLY A 56 9.46 7.32 -0.31
CA GLY A 56 10.08 8.60 -0.57
C GLY A 56 9.19 9.50 -1.42
N ARG A 57 9.83 10.25 -2.31
CA ARG A 57 9.10 11.10 -3.25
C ARG A 57 8.54 10.26 -4.38
N LEU A 58 7.31 10.57 -4.79
CA LEU A 58 6.67 9.84 -5.87
C LEU A 58 7.12 10.41 -7.22
N THR A 59 7.44 9.51 -8.14
CA THR A 59 7.75 9.89 -9.53
C THR A 59 6.45 10.14 -10.28
N ILE A 60 6.55 10.65 -11.52
CA ILE A 60 5.36 10.83 -12.34
C ILE A 60 4.71 9.49 -12.67
N GLU A 61 5.51 8.44 -12.88
CA GLU A 61 4.97 7.10 -13.09
C GLU A 61 4.19 6.62 -11.88
N ASP A 62 4.69 6.85 -10.67
CA ASP A 62 3.97 6.52 -9.44
C ASP A 62 2.62 7.22 -9.37
N VAL A 63 2.60 8.53 -9.70
CA VAL A 63 1.38 9.33 -9.63
C VAL A 63 0.35 8.86 -10.65
N LEU A 64 0.78 8.61 -11.88
CA LEU A 64 -0.12 8.11 -12.92
C LEU A 64 -0.69 6.74 -12.56
N TRP A 65 0.15 5.86 -12.03
CA TRP A 65 -0.31 4.55 -11.57
C TRP A 65 -1.31 4.69 -10.42
N PHE A 66 -1.01 5.56 -9.45
CA PHE A 66 -1.91 5.78 -8.33
C PHE A 66 -3.25 6.34 -8.81
N TYR A 67 -3.21 7.26 -9.77
CA TYR A 67 -4.43 7.78 -10.38
C TYR A 67 -5.31 6.67 -10.95
N ASP A 68 -4.68 5.69 -11.61
CA ASP A 68 -5.41 4.57 -12.21
C ASP A 68 -6.06 3.67 -11.16
N ILE A 69 -5.47 3.52 -9.98
CA ILE A 69 -5.99 2.62 -8.94
C ILE A 69 -6.80 3.34 -7.86
N ILE A 70 -6.82 4.68 -7.84
CA ILE A 70 -7.39 5.41 -6.71
C ILE A 70 -8.88 5.11 -6.51
N ASP A 71 -9.62 4.89 -7.58
CA ASP A 71 -11.03 4.55 -7.46
C ASP A 71 -11.22 3.19 -6.79
N GLU A 72 -10.39 2.21 -7.11
CA GLU A 72 -10.41 0.91 -6.45
C GLU A 72 -10.05 1.03 -4.97
N VAL A 73 -9.04 1.84 -4.67
CA VAL A 73 -8.62 2.08 -3.28
C VAL A 73 -9.77 2.72 -2.50
N LYS A 74 -10.39 3.73 -3.09
CA LYS A 74 -11.51 4.44 -2.47
C LYS A 74 -12.68 3.49 -2.19
N ASP A 75 -13.04 2.68 -3.20
CA ASP A 75 -14.17 1.76 -3.07
C ASP A 75 -13.90 0.71 -2.00
N GLU A 76 -12.71 0.13 -1.98
CA GLU A 76 -12.36 -0.88 -0.99
C GLU A 76 -12.32 -0.30 0.41
N LEU A 77 -11.73 0.89 0.56
CA LEU A 77 -11.66 1.56 1.85
C LEU A 77 -13.07 1.90 2.37
N SER A 78 -13.94 2.38 1.49
CA SER A 78 -15.31 2.73 1.87
C SER A 78 -16.08 1.51 2.34
N ARG A 79 -15.92 0.37 1.68
CA ARG A 79 -16.55 -0.87 2.12
C ARG A 79 -16.09 -1.30 3.49
N ARG A 80 -14.79 -1.19 3.76
CA ARG A 80 -14.20 -1.62 5.04
C ARG A 80 -14.50 -0.66 6.16
N ALA A 81 -14.62 0.63 5.84
CA ALA A 81 -14.97 1.64 6.84
C ALA A 81 -16.45 1.57 7.24
N GLY A 82 -17.26 0.84 6.46
CA GLY A 82 -18.67 0.68 6.73
C GLY A 82 -19.51 1.82 6.15
N PRO A 83 -20.83 1.70 6.25
CA PRO A 83 -21.73 2.73 5.73
C PRO A 83 -21.59 4.02 6.54
N MET A 84 -21.61 5.12 5.84
CA MET A 84 -21.63 6.44 6.48
C MET A 84 -23.03 7.02 6.48
#